data_cacb7d6f00c2c7c48b772eb4fe53f3ae
#
_entry.id   cacb7d6f00c2c7c48b772eb4fe53f3ae
#
_cell.length_a   1.000
_cell.length_b   1.000
_cell.length_c   1.000
_cell.angle_alpha   90.00
_cell.angle_beta   90.00
_cell.angle_gamma   90.00
#
_symmetry.space_group_name_H-M   'P 1'
#
loop_
_entity.id
_entity.type
_entity.pdbx_description
1 polymer ?
#
loop_
_entity_poly.entity_id
_entity_poly.type
_entity_poly.pdbx_seq_one_letter_code
_entity_poly.pdbx_strand_id
1 'polypeptide(L)'
;KNTLEFDPEVLRRYVNFMNNPDEETAVAQFGDGDKYFGVCTMMSAMPGLPMFGHGQLEGFTEKYGMEYRRAYKDEAVNSGLLERHKKEIFPLLKKRYIFSDVEKFRLFDFWNEGSVNENVFVWSNFFNGERSLIFYNNAYERASGWIKLSAAFAVKKSQNEKELRQENLMDSLNLNSGESYFTVFYEQRSSLFFLRKNSELAEKGFFAALDGYQCQVFLN
;
A
#
# COMPACT_ATOMS: atom_id res chain seq x y z
N LYS A 1 -6.28 10.64 -1.21
CA LYS A 1 -5.61 10.56 -2.52
C LYS A 1 -4.94 11.88 -2.88
N ASN A 2 -5.65 13.01 -2.89
CA ASN A 2 -5.10 14.32 -3.30
C ASN A 2 -3.75 14.68 -2.64
N THR A 3 -3.58 14.42 -1.35
CA THR A 3 -2.31 14.68 -0.66
C THR A 3 -1.18 13.75 -1.13
N LEU A 4 -1.52 12.51 -1.48
CA LEU A 4 -0.57 11.52 -1.98
C LEU A 4 -0.12 11.83 -3.42
N GLU A 5 -0.97 12.49 -4.21
CA GLU A 5 -0.73 12.76 -5.62
C GLU A 5 0.23 13.93 -5.84
N PHE A 6 -0.07 15.08 -5.23
CA PHE A 6 0.59 16.33 -5.64
C PHE A 6 1.91 16.63 -4.94
N ASP A 7 2.11 16.20 -3.70
CA ASP A 7 3.34 16.47 -2.95
C ASP A 7 3.75 15.28 -2.08
N PRO A 8 4.35 14.24 -2.65
CA PRO A 8 4.82 13.07 -1.89
C PRO A 8 5.79 13.42 -0.76
N GLU A 9 6.53 14.53 -0.86
CA GLU A 9 7.49 14.97 0.17
C GLU A 9 6.84 15.17 1.55
N VAL A 10 5.56 15.53 1.60
CA VAL A 10 4.83 15.69 2.87
C VAL A 10 4.70 14.37 3.62
N LEU A 11 4.64 13.25 2.90
CA LEU A 11 4.47 11.92 3.48
C LEU A 11 5.63 11.50 4.38
N ARG A 12 6.84 12.00 4.15
CA ARG A 12 8.00 11.74 5.03
C ARG A 12 7.76 12.16 6.47
N ARG A 13 6.85 13.10 6.69
CA ARG A 13 6.55 13.70 7.99
C ARG A 13 5.35 13.08 8.69
N TYR A 14 4.67 12.15 8.02
CA TYR A 14 3.47 11.53 8.56
C TYR A 14 3.81 10.36 9.47
N VAL A 15 3.02 10.23 10.51
CA VAL A 15 2.88 9.00 11.28
C VAL A 15 1.61 8.33 10.78
N ASN A 16 1.77 7.16 10.17
CA ASN A 16 0.66 6.36 9.65
C ASN A 16 0.18 5.41 10.75
N PHE A 17 -1.07 5.48 11.12
CA PHE A 17 -1.66 4.63 12.16
C PHE A 17 -3.10 4.24 11.82
N MET A 18 -3.57 3.16 12.39
CA MET A 18 -4.97 2.72 12.30
C MET A 18 -5.77 3.15 13.51
N ASN A 19 -5.10 3.28 14.65
CA ASN A 19 -5.66 3.82 15.88
C ASN A 19 -4.56 4.43 16.76
N ASN A 20 -4.97 5.31 17.64
CA ASN A 20 -4.15 5.95 18.67
C ASN A 20 -4.99 6.08 19.96
N PRO A 21 -4.51 6.67 21.05
CA PRO A 21 -5.29 6.81 22.28
C PRO A 21 -6.61 7.59 22.13
N ASP A 22 -6.75 8.44 21.12
CA ASP A 22 -7.95 9.25 20.89
C ASP A 22 -8.98 8.57 19.99
N GLU A 23 -8.53 7.59 19.19
CA GLU A 23 -9.36 6.87 18.22
C GLU A 23 -9.94 5.56 18.81
N GLU A 24 -10.99 5.04 18.19
CA GLU A 24 -11.43 3.69 18.44
C GLU A 24 -10.37 2.66 18.05
N THR A 25 -10.41 1.47 18.64
CA THR A 25 -9.45 0.40 18.33
C THR A 25 -9.50 0.02 16.85
N ALA A 26 -8.39 -0.44 16.29
CA ALA A 26 -8.31 -0.79 14.88
C ALA A 26 -9.36 -1.85 14.47
N VAL A 27 -9.61 -2.85 15.33
CA VAL A 27 -10.64 -3.86 15.08
C VAL A 27 -12.06 -3.30 15.16
N ALA A 28 -12.32 -2.31 16.00
CA ALA A 28 -13.62 -1.64 16.06
C ALA A 28 -13.89 -0.82 14.80
N GLN A 29 -12.86 -0.18 14.24
CA GLN A 29 -13.00 0.66 13.04
C GLN A 29 -13.06 -0.14 11.73
N PHE A 30 -12.26 -1.21 11.63
CA PHE A 30 -12.01 -1.90 10.35
C PHE A 30 -12.42 -3.39 10.37
N GLY A 31 -12.85 -3.93 11.51
CA GLY A 31 -13.03 -5.36 11.71
C GLY A 31 -11.71 -6.12 11.80
N ASP A 32 -11.72 -7.42 11.57
CA ASP A 32 -10.54 -8.31 11.62
C ASP A 32 -10.28 -9.05 10.29
N GLY A 33 -11.04 -8.68 9.25
CA GLY A 33 -11.00 -9.27 7.90
C GLY A 33 -10.11 -8.51 6.93
N ASP A 34 -10.42 -8.64 5.63
CA ASP A 34 -9.60 -8.10 4.54
C ASP A 34 -9.52 -6.57 4.52
N LYS A 35 -10.59 -5.88 4.94
CA LYS A 35 -10.58 -4.41 5.10
C LYS A 35 -9.50 -3.97 6.08
N TYR A 36 -9.42 -4.62 7.24
CA TYR A 36 -8.38 -4.35 8.24
C TYR A 36 -6.98 -4.53 7.66
N PHE A 37 -6.74 -5.68 6.99
CA PHE A 37 -5.42 -5.99 6.42
C PHE A 37 -5.06 -5.12 5.22
N GLY A 38 -6.04 -4.63 4.47
CA GLY A 38 -5.83 -3.64 3.41
C GLY A 38 -5.35 -2.30 3.98
N VAL A 39 -6.04 -1.76 4.98
CA VAL A 39 -5.66 -0.51 5.66
C VAL A 39 -4.32 -0.67 6.39
N CYS A 40 -4.08 -1.81 7.05
CA CYS A 40 -2.81 -2.11 7.72
C CYS A 40 -1.64 -2.19 6.71
N THR A 41 -1.89 -2.69 5.49
CA THR A 41 -0.91 -2.69 4.42
C THR A 41 -0.57 -1.27 3.96
N MET A 42 -1.59 -0.41 3.78
CA MET A 42 -1.34 1.01 3.48
C MET A 42 -0.51 1.67 4.57
N MET A 43 -0.88 1.50 5.85
CA MET A 43 -0.13 2.01 6.99
C MET A 43 1.34 1.56 6.96
N SER A 44 1.59 0.29 6.63
CA SER A 44 2.91 -0.33 6.71
C SER A 44 3.77 -0.11 5.46
N ALA A 45 3.18 0.13 4.29
CA ALA A 45 3.88 0.17 3.00
C ALA A 45 3.80 1.51 2.27
N MET A 46 3.19 2.53 2.84
CA MET A 46 3.31 3.92 2.36
C MET A 46 4.47 4.64 3.05
N PRO A 47 5.02 5.72 2.44
CA PRO A 47 6.01 6.57 3.09
C PRO A 47 5.52 7.13 4.43
N GLY A 48 6.44 7.52 5.31
CA GLY A 48 6.15 7.96 6.68
C GLY A 48 6.51 6.90 7.72
N LEU A 49 6.12 7.10 8.96
CA LEU A 49 6.40 6.19 10.08
C LEU A 49 5.15 5.36 10.40
N PRO A 50 5.15 4.04 10.20
CA PRO A 50 4.05 3.19 10.66
C PRO A 50 4.06 3.08 12.18
N MET A 51 2.92 3.33 12.81
CA MET A 51 2.73 3.21 14.25
C MET A 51 1.58 2.24 14.53
N PHE A 52 1.86 1.22 15.33
CA PHE A 52 0.85 0.30 15.83
C PHE A 52 0.33 0.77 17.18
N GLY A 53 -0.98 0.87 17.30
CA GLY A 53 -1.62 1.15 18.56
C GLY A 53 -1.54 -0.05 19.52
N HIS A 54 -1.71 0.21 20.82
CA HIS A 54 -1.78 -0.84 21.82
C HIS A 54 -2.92 -1.84 21.50
N GLY A 55 -2.63 -3.12 21.64
CA GLY A 55 -3.60 -4.17 21.40
C GLY A 55 -3.99 -4.38 19.93
N GLN A 56 -3.41 -3.60 19.00
CA GLN A 56 -3.76 -3.70 17.58
C GLN A 56 -3.38 -5.06 17.00
N LEU A 57 -2.22 -5.60 17.36
CA LEU A 57 -1.78 -6.93 16.90
C LEU A 57 -2.55 -8.07 17.55
N GLU A 58 -2.90 -7.88 18.81
CA GLU A 58 -3.66 -8.82 19.63
C GLU A 58 -5.15 -8.84 19.27
N GLY A 59 -5.65 -7.77 18.65
CA GLY A 59 -7.05 -7.61 18.31
C GLY A 59 -7.92 -7.19 19.49
N PHE A 60 -7.34 -6.45 20.45
CA PHE A 60 -8.07 -5.97 21.62
C PHE A 60 -9.13 -4.93 21.23
N THR A 61 -10.25 -4.97 21.91
CA THR A 61 -11.41 -4.09 21.68
C THR A 61 -11.52 -2.98 22.70
N GLU A 62 -10.81 -3.08 23.83
CA GLU A 62 -10.79 -2.03 24.82
C GLU A 62 -10.05 -0.82 24.31
N LYS A 63 -10.77 0.29 24.17
CA LYS A 63 -10.16 1.60 23.92
C LYS A 63 -9.46 2.07 25.17
N TYR A 64 -8.17 2.43 25.03
CA TYR A 64 -7.51 3.12 26.11
C TYR A 64 -7.04 4.50 25.66
N GLY A 65 -7.70 5.51 26.21
CA GLY A 65 -7.36 6.90 26.01
C GLY A 65 -6.22 7.36 26.92
N MET A 66 -5.94 8.67 26.90
CA MET A 66 -4.86 9.28 27.70
C MET A 66 -5.05 9.09 29.22
N GLU A 67 -6.26 8.86 29.68
CA GLU A 67 -6.58 8.63 31.10
C GLU A 67 -6.50 7.15 31.51
N TYR A 68 -6.07 6.27 30.62
CA TYR A 68 -5.97 4.85 30.89
C TYR A 68 -4.97 4.57 32.01
N ARG A 69 -5.44 3.88 33.03
CA ARG A 69 -4.62 3.48 34.20
C ARG A 69 -4.41 1.99 34.30
N ARG A 70 -5.40 1.20 33.85
CA ARG A 70 -5.41 -0.26 33.88
C ARG A 70 -6.43 -0.80 32.90
N ALA A 71 -6.23 -2.02 32.42
CA ALA A 71 -7.24 -2.73 31.65
C ALA A 71 -8.50 -3.00 32.52
N TYR A 72 -9.65 -2.80 31.94
CA TYR A 72 -10.93 -3.17 32.54
C TYR A 72 -11.43 -4.52 32.00
N LYS A 73 -10.95 -4.91 30.80
CA LYS A 73 -11.24 -6.18 30.17
C LYS A 73 -10.01 -7.09 30.23
N ASP A 74 -10.25 -8.37 30.48
CA ASP A 74 -9.24 -9.43 30.34
C ASP A 74 -9.47 -10.09 28.96
N GLU A 75 -8.91 -9.46 27.92
CA GLU A 75 -9.14 -9.89 26.53
C GLU A 75 -8.09 -10.93 26.11
N ALA A 76 -8.57 -12.05 25.59
CA ALA A 76 -7.69 -13.04 24.97
C ALA A 76 -7.17 -12.54 23.61
N VAL A 77 -5.92 -12.91 23.29
CA VAL A 77 -5.33 -12.62 21.99
C VAL A 77 -6.10 -13.32 20.86
N ASN A 78 -6.49 -12.55 19.84
CA ASN A 78 -7.03 -13.11 18.60
C ASN A 78 -5.88 -13.75 17.80
N SER A 79 -5.68 -15.04 17.99
CA SER A 79 -4.59 -15.78 17.35
C SER A 79 -4.69 -15.78 15.82
N GLY A 80 -5.91 -15.78 15.26
CA GLY A 80 -6.13 -15.69 13.81
C GLY A 80 -5.63 -14.36 13.23
N LEU A 81 -5.96 -13.26 13.90
CA LEU A 81 -5.49 -11.92 13.51
C LEU A 81 -3.96 -11.83 13.61
N LEU A 82 -3.37 -12.32 14.70
CA LEU A 82 -1.93 -12.31 14.91
C LEU A 82 -1.17 -13.13 13.86
N GLU A 83 -1.67 -14.31 13.50
CA GLU A 83 -1.06 -15.13 12.43
C GLU A 83 -1.15 -14.45 11.07
N ARG A 84 -2.25 -13.76 10.76
CA ARG A 84 -2.32 -12.95 9.54
C ARG A 84 -1.33 -11.78 9.57
N HIS A 85 -1.12 -11.12 10.69
CA HIS A 85 -0.08 -10.10 10.83
C HIS A 85 1.31 -10.66 10.53
N LYS A 86 1.65 -11.83 11.07
CA LYS A 86 2.92 -12.50 10.81
C LYS A 86 3.12 -12.80 9.33
N LYS A 87 2.06 -13.25 8.64
CA LYS A 87 2.10 -13.63 7.23
C LYS A 87 2.05 -12.42 6.29
N GLU A 88 1.21 -11.43 6.55
CA GLU A 88 0.86 -10.40 5.58
C GLU A 88 1.54 -9.04 5.85
N ILE A 89 1.79 -8.69 7.12
CA ILE A 89 2.28 -7.37 7.51
C ILE A 89 3.75 -7.39 7.92
N PHE A 90 4.19 -8.36 8.73
CA PHE A 90 5.58 -8.39 9.19
C PHE A 90 6.61 -8.50 8.05
N PRO A 91 6.37 -9.19 6.93
CA PRO A 91 7.27 -9.14 5.79
C PRO A 91 7.45 -7.74 5.21
N LEU A 92 6.40 -6.91 5.20
CA LEU A 92 6.48 -5.51 4.77
C LEU A 92 7.32 -4.67 5.75
N LEU A 93 7.10 -4.85 7.05
CA LEU A 93 7.87 -4.15 8.08
C LEU A 93 9.36 -4.52 8.04
N LYS A 94 9.69 -5.78 7.76
CA LYS A 94 11.09 -6.22 7.57
C LYS A 94 11.75 -5.57 6.35
N LYS A 95 10.97 -5.20 5.34
CA LYS A 95 11.42 -4.50 4.13
C LYS A 95 11.06 -2.99 4.16
N ARG A 96 10.88 -2.42 5.36
CA ARG A 96 10.44 -1.03 5.54
C ARG A 96 11.33 -0.03 4.78
N TYR A 97 12.60 -0.32 4.59
CA TYR A 97 13.54 0.50 3.83
C TYR A 97 13.10 0.75 2.38
N ILE A 98 12.33 -0.15 1.76
CA ILE A 98 11.76 0.05 0.41
C ILE A 98 10.68 1.16 0.42
N PHE A 99 9.93 1.24 1.53
CA PHE A 99 8.73 2.07 1.65
C PHE A 99 8.95 3.40 2.38
N SER A 100 10.11 3.58 3.01
CA SER A 100 10.34 4.73 3.92
C SER A 100 10.54 6.04 3.19
N ASP A 101 10.98 5.99 1.93
CA ASP A 101 11.29 7.17 1.12
C ASP A 101 10.18 7.47 0.11
N VAL A 102 10.12 8.72 -0.33
CA VAL A 102 9.17 9.23 -1.31
C VAL A 102 9.77 9.39 -2.70
N GLU A 103 11.09 9.36 -2.83
CA GLU A 103 11.79 9.62 -4.09
C GLU A 103 11.31 8.73 -5.23
N LYS A 104 11.12 7.45 -4.93
CA LYS A 104 10.63 6.42 -5.88
C LYS A 104 9.25 5.90 -5.53
N PHE A 105 8.51 6.60 -4.67
CA PHE A 105 7.10 6.33 -4.45
C PHE A 105 6.27 6.89 -5.61
N ARG A 106 5.43 6.05 -6.22
CA ARG A 106 4.50 6.47 -7.28
C ARG A 106 3.12 5.93 -6.99
N LEU A 107 2.14 6.82 -6.99
CA LEU A 107 0.73 6.47 -6.94
C LEU A 107 0.21 6.33 -8.38
N PHE A 108 -0.64 5.34 -8.64
CA PHE A 108 -1.23 5.10 -9.95
C PHE A 108 -2.74 5.25 -9.92
N ASP A 109 -3.28 5.81 -10.98
CA ASP A 109 -4.71 5.76 -11.24
C ASP A 109 -5.10 4.38 -11.76
N PHE A 110 -6.16 3.83 -11.18
CA PHE A 110 -6.71 2.55 -11.58
C PHE A 110 -7.87 2.76 -12.56
N TRP A 111 -7.63 2.45 -13.83
CA TRP A 111 -8.55 2.72 -14.92
C TRP A 111 -9.45 1.53 -15.21
N ASN A 112 -10.76 1.77 -15.20
CA ASN A 112 -11.78 0.83 -15.63
C ASN A 112 -12.73 1.53 -16.62
N GLU A 113 -12.90 0.95 -17.83
CA GLU A 113 -13.85 1.42 -18.84
C GLU A 113 -13.82 2.92 -19.12
N GLY A 114 -12.61 3.51 -19.15
CA GLY A 114 -12.40 4.93 -19.46
C GLY A 114 -12.54 5.89 -18.28
N SER A 115 -12.78 5.39 -17.07
CA SER A 115 -12.83 6.19 -15.83
C SER A 115 -11.85 5.68 -14.78
N VAL A 116 -11.43 6.58 -13.87
CA VAL A 116 -10.60 6.21 -12.71
C VAL A 116 -11.49 5.67 -11.60
N ASN A 117 -11.16 4.48 -11.10
CA ASN A 117 -11.79 3.95 -9.89
C ASN A 117 -11.07 4.49 -8.64
N GLU A 118 -11.67 5.47 -7.99
CA GLU A 118 -11.11 6.15 -6.82
C GLU A 118 -11.05 5.27 -5.56
N ASN A 119 -11.75 4.15 -5.53
CA ASN A 119 -11.73 3.20 -4.42
C ASN A 119 -10.52 2.25 -4.47
N VAL A 120 -9.83 2.18 -5.60
CA VAL A 120 -8.64 1.34 -5.73
C VAL A 120 -7.39 2.19 -5.55
N PHE A 121 -6.58 1.85 -4.58
CA PHE A 121 -5.28 2.44 -4.33
C PHE A 121 -4.20 1.55 -4.94
N VAL A 122 -3.34 2.14 -5.77
CA VAL A 122 -2.20 1.43 -6.35
C VAL A 122 -0.96 2.27 -6.20
N TRP A 123 0.11 1.68 -5.69
CA TRP A 123 1.39 2.38 -5.57
C TRP A 123 2.57 1.45 -5.77
N SER A 124 3.67 2.04 -6.20
CA SER A 124 4.96 1.37 -6.33
C SER A 124 6.04 2.07 -5.53
N ASN A 125 7.04 1.30 -5.12
CA ASN A 125 8.29 1.78 -4.57
C ASN A 125 9.45 1.02 -5.21
N PHE A 126 10.61 1.68 -5.28
CA PHE A 126 11.85 1.10 -5.75
C PHE A 126 13.01 1.59 -4.87
N PHE A 127 13.82 0.66 -4.39
CA PHE A 127 15.01 0.98 -3.59
C PHE A 127 16.07 -0.09 -3.74
N ASN A 128 17.31 0.30 -4.12
CA ASN A 128 18.47 -0.60 -4.23
C ASN A 128 18.23 -1.88 -5.04
N GLY A 129 17.50 -1.79 -6.14
CA GLY A 129 17.18 -2.95 -6.97
C GLY A 129 15.94 -3.72 -6.55
N GLU A 130 15.44 -3.52 -5.34
CA GLU A 130 14.19 -4.12 -4.86
C GLU A 130 12.99 -3.25 -5.24
N ARG A 131 11.88 -3.90 -5.53
CA ARG A 131 10.64 -3.29 -6.05
C ARG A 131 9.46 -3.74 -5.25
N SER A 132 8.45 -2.88 -5.20
CA SER A 132 7.12 -3.26 -4.78
C SER A 132 6.06 -2.66 -5.70
N LEU A 133 4.98 -3.39 -5.88
CA LEU A 133 3.76 -2.91 -6.52
C LEU A 133 2.59 -3.44 -5.69
N ILE A 134 1.78 -2.53 -5.16
CA ILE A 134 0.71 -2.89 -4.22
C ILE A 134 -0.61 -2.34 -4.74
N PHE A 135 -1.64 -3.19 -4.72
CA PHE A 135 -3.03 -2.86 -5.03
C PHE A 135 -3.87 -3.08 -3.79
N TYR A 136 -4.79 -2.16 -3.51
CA TYR A 136 -5.80 -2.30 -2.48
C TYR A 136 -7.15 -1.76 -2.97
N ASN A 137 -8.15 -2.62 -3.01
CA ASN A 137 -9.52 -2.23 -3.27
C ASN A 137 -10.21 -1.86 -1.95
N ASN A 138 -10.45 -0.58 -1.71
CA ASN A 138 -11.10 -0.07 -0.50
C ASN A 138 -12.63 -0.01 -0.64
N ALA A 139 -13.23 -0.95 -1.35
CA ALA A 139 -14.67 -1.08 -1.51
C ALA A 139 -15.10 -2.54 -1.35
N TYR A 140 -16.37 -2.76 -1.04
CA TYR A 140 -16.96 -4.11 -0.95
C TYR A 140 -17.11 -4.77 -2.32
N GLU A 141 -17.38 -3.96 -3.34
CA GLU A 141 -17.55 -4.41 -4.72
C GLU A 141 -16.22 -4.83 -5.32
N ARG A 142 -16.30 -5.79 -6.26
CA ARG A 142 -15.15 -6.20 -7.05
C ARG A 142 -14.71 -5.06 -7.98
N ALA A 143 -13.42 -4.96 -8.21
CA ALA A 143 -12.84 -4.02 -9.14
C ALA A 143 -11.90 -4.74 -10.12
N SER A 144 -11.93 -4.35 -11.39
CA SER A 144 -10.96 -4.79 -12.39
C SER A 144 -10.53 -3.61 -13.25
N GLY A 145 -9.28 -3.57 -13.64
CA GLY A 145 -8.78 -2.43 -14.43
C GLY A 145 -7.28 -2.48 -14.67
N TRP A 146 -6.79 -1.37 -15.17
CA TRP A 146 -5.42 -1.22 -15.64
C TRP A 146 -4.71 -0.08 -14.92
N ILE A 147 -3.41 -0.25 -14.72
CA ILE A 147 -2.49 0.83 -14.39
C ILE A 147 -1.40 0.92 -15.46
N LYS A 148 -1.03 2.12 -15.85
CA LYS A 148 0.05 2.34 -16.81
C LYS A 148 0.89 3.57 -16.50
N LEU A 149 0.23 4.68 -16.18
CA LEU A 149 0.84 5.96 -15.88
C LEU A 149 0.54 6.35 -14.44
N SER A 150 1.53 6.89 -13.75
CA SER A 150 1.33 7.39 -12.38
C SER A 150 0.39 8.59 -12.35
N ALA A 151 -0.25 8.82 -11.22
CA ALA A 151 -0.79 10.14 -10.90
C ALA A 151 0.32 11.19 -10.99
N ALA A 152 -0.06 12.45 -11.25
CA ALA A 152 0.90 13.54 -11.33
C ALA A 152 1.51 13.83 -9.95
N PHE A 153 2.84 13.93 -9.89
CA PHE A 153 3.58 14.26 -8.67
C PHE A 153 4.53 15.43 -8.91
N ALA A 154 4.73 16.22 -7.86
CA ALA A 154 5.59 17.39 -7.92
C ALA A 154 7.05 17.00 -7.75
N VAL A 155 7.89 17.43 -8.68
CA VAL A 155 9.35 17.33 -8.60
C VAL A 155 9.93 18.72 -8.41
N LYS A 156 10.82 18.87 -7.44
CA LYS A 156 11.50 20.14 -7.16
C LYS A 156 12.49 20.44 -8.29
N LYS A 157 12.29 21.54 -8.98
CA LYS A 157 13.17 22.02 -10.07
C LYS A 157 14.19 23.04 -9.57
N SER A 158 13.77 23.90 -8.64
CA SER A 158 14.61 24.87 -7.95
C SER A 158 14.09 25.11 -6.52
N GLN A 159 14.69 26.05 -5.79
CA GLN A 159 14.30 26.34 -4.40
C GLN A 159 12.82 26.76 -4.27
N ASN A 160 12.25 27.39 -5.29
CA ASN A 160 10.89 27.94 -5.29
C ASN A 160 10.00 27.42 -6.43
N GLU A 161 10.48 26.47 -7.23
CA GLU A 161 9.77 26.00 -8.41
C GLU A 161 9.60 24.48 -8.35
N LYS A 162 8.36 24.01 -8.53
CA LYS A 162 8.01 22.60 -8.69
C LYS A 162 7.44 22.38 -10.08
N GLU A 163 7.75 21.24 -10.66
CA GLU A 163 7.22 20.76 -11.94
C GLU A 163 6.39 19.50 -11.68
N LEU A 164 5.21 19.43 -12.28
CA LEU A 164 4.39 18.21 -12.24
C LEU A 164 4.88 17.24 -13.30
N ARG A 165 5.12 16.01 -12.87
CA ARG A 165 5.53 14.88 -13.73
C ARG A 165 4.64 13.68 -13.52
N GLN A 166 4.61 12.83 -14.52
CA GLN A 166 4.06 11.48 -14.45
C GLN A 166 5.13 10.51 -14.91
N GLU A 167 5.12 9.31 -14.38
CA GLU A 167 6.06 8.25 -14.70
C GLU A 167 5.29 7.00 -15.11
N ASN A 168 5.73 6.31 -16.16
CA ASN A 168 5.10 5.07 -16.55
C ASN A 168 5.50 3.91 -15.60
N LEU A 169 4.75 2.83 -15.62
CA LEU A 169 4.96 1.68 -14.75
C LEU A 169 6.34 1.04 -14.94
N MET A 170 6.83 1.00 -16.19
CA MET A 170 8.13 0.40 -16.51
C MET A 170 9.28 1.17 -15.83
N ASP A 171 9.24 2.49 -15.90
CA ASP A 171 10.26 3.36 -15.30
C ASP A 171 10.15 3.37 -13.78
N SER A 172 8.92 3.42 -13.25
CA SER A 172 8.66 3.39 -11.80
C SER A 172 9.20 2.13 -11.13
N LEU A 173 9.12 0.99 -11.83
CA LEU A 173 9.62 -0.29 -11.37
C LEU A 173 11.05 -0.59 -11.89
N ASN A 174 11.66 0.33 -12.64
CA ASN A 174 12.97 0.15 -13.27
C ASN A 174 13.07 -1.20 -14.01
N LEU A 175 12.11 -1.47 -14.90
CA LEU A 175 12.06 -2.70 -15.69
C LEU A 175 12.76 -2.50 -17.04
N ASN A 176 13.46 -3.52 -17.50
CA ASN A 176 14.09 -3.50 -18.81
C ASN A 176 13.03 -3.44 -19.92
N SER A 177 13.26 -2.58 -20.91
CA SER A 177 12.43 -2.50 -22.12
C SER A 177 12.89 -3.51 -23.17
N GLY A 178 11.97 -3.88 -24.07
CA GLY A 178 12.27 -4.70 -25.25
C GLY A 178 11.47 -6.00 -25.33
N GLU A 179 11.44 -6.56 -26.52
CA GLU A 179 10.59 -7.71 -26.89
C GLU A 179 10.98 -9.02 -26.19
N SER A 180 12.24 -9.16 -25.79
CA SER A 180 12.78 -10.38 -25.21
C SER A 180 12.74 -10.43 -23.70
N TYR A 181 12.29 -9.35 -23.05
CA TYR A 181 12.26 -9.29 -21.59
C TYR A 181 10.90 -9.71 -21.02
N PHE A 182 10.97 -10.42 -19.92
CA PHE A 182 9.83 -10.81 -19.10
C PHE A 182 10.09 -10.47 -17.65
N THR A 183 9.05 -10.03 -16.96
CA THR A 183 9.08 -9.78 -15.52
C THR A 183 8.24 -10.81 -14.79
N VAL A 184 8.80 -11.40 -13.75
CA VAL A 184 8.10 -12.28 -12.82
C VAL A 184 7.69 -11.45 -11.61
N PHE A 185 6.40 -11.35 -11.36
CA PHE A 185 5.83 -10.72 -10.18
C PHE A 185 5.49 -11.80 -9.16
N TYR A 186 6.10 -11.73 -7.99
CA TYR A 186 5.77 -12.61 -6.87
C TYR A 186 4.73 -11.93 -5.98
N GLU A 187 3.55 -12.52 -5.85
CA GLU A 187 2.51 -12.04 -4.95
C GLU A 187 2.67 -12.69 -3.58
N GLN A 188 2.99 -11.86 -2.59
CA GLN A 188 3.47 -12.26 -1.27
C GLN A 188 2.40 -13.00 -0.43
N ARG A 189 1.11 -12.64 -0.57
CA ARG A 189 0.02 -13.20 0.25
C ARG A 189 -0.41 -14.58 -0.23
N SER A 190 -0.56 -14.73 -1.56
CA SER A 190 -0.93 -15.99 -2.19
C SER A 190 0.25 -16.91 -2.48
N SER A 191 1.49 -16.36 -2.45
CA SER A 191 2.71 -17.03 -2.88
C SER A 191 2.69 -17.47 -4.36
N LEU A 192 1.92 -16.76 -5.19
CA LEU A 192 1.82 -17.02 -6.62
C LEU A 192 2.79 -16.16 -7.43
N PHE A 193 3.22 -16.69 -8.55
CA PHE A 193 4.08 -16.01 -9.51
C PHE A 193 3.28 -15.66 -10.77
N PHE A 194 3.44 -14.42 -11.23
CA PHE A 194 2.80 -13.91 -12.43
C PHE A 194 3.87 -13.51 -13.44
N LEU A 195 3.93 -14.19 -14.56
CA LEU A 195 4.82 -13.83 -15.67
C LEU A 195 4.14 -12.81 -16.57
N ARG A 196 4.86 -11.73 -16.89
CA ARG A 196 4.40 -10.69 -17.83
C ARG A 196 5.49 -10.37 -18.84
N LYS A 197 5.11 -10.21 -20.12
CA LYS A 197 6.01 -9.71 -21.14
C LYS A 197 6.18 -8.21 -20.99
N ASN A 198 7.43 -7.72 -20.98
CA ASN A 198 7.71 -6.31 -20.71
C ASN A 198 7.19 -5.38 -21.80
N SER A 199 7.18 -5.81 -23.07
CA SER A 199 6.56 -5.05 -24.17
C SER A 199 5.05 -4.87 -23.97
N GLU A 200 4.34 -5.87 -23.44
CA GLU A 200 2.91 -5.74 -23.13
C GLU A 200 2.66 -4.81 -21.93
N LEU A 201 3.52 -4.87 -20.91
CA LEU A 201 3.46 -3.93 -19.79
C LEU A 201 3.69 -2.48 -20.24
N ALA A 202 4.63 -2.26 -21.16
CA ALA A 202 4.90 -0.95 -21.74
C ALA A 202 3.73 -0.43 -22.58
N GLU A 203 3.11 -1.31 -23.40
CA GLU A 203 2.02 -0.95 -24.28
C GLU A 203 0.69 -0.77 -23.54
N LYS A 204 0.29 -1.76 -22.73
CA LYS A 204 -1.04 -1.85 -22.11
C LYS A 204 -1.04 -1.47 -20.62
N GLY A 205 0.07 -1.61 -19.93
CA GLY A 205 0.16 -1.50 -18.48
C GLY A 205 -0.08 -2.84 -17.79
N PHE A 206 -0.37 -2.80 -16.48
CA PHE A 206 -0.66 -3.98 -15.66
C PHE A 206 -2.16 -4.06 -15.38
N PHE A 207 -2.75 -5.20 -15.74
CA PHE A 207 -4.15 -5.52 -15.41
C PHE A 207 -4.23 -6.21 -14.05
N ALA A 208 -5.16 -5.75 -13.21
CA ALA A 208 -5.50 -6.42 -11.96
C ALA A 208 -7.02 -6.59 -11.83
N ALA A 209 -7.42 -7.67 -11.17
CA ALA A 209 -8.77 -7.90 -10.71
C ALA A 209 -8.73 -8.18 -9.22
N LEU A 210 -9.55 -7.49 -8.45
CA LEU A 210 -9.56 -7.47 -6.99
C LEU A 210 -10.96 -7.74 -6.49
N ASP A 211 -11.08 -8.66 -5.55
CA ASP A 211 -12.31 -8.84 -4.78
C ASP A 211 -12.52 -7.67 -3.80
N GLY A 212 -13.67 -7.64 -3.14
CA GLY A 212 -13.96 -6.61 -2.13
C GLY A 212 -12.91 -6.61 -1.02
N TYR A 213 -12.35 -5.45 -0.73
CA TYR A 213 -11.28 -5.21 0.25
C TYR A 213 -9.99 -6.01 0.01
N GLN A 214 -9.85 -6.64 -1.15
CA GLN A 214 -8.64 -7.40 -1.48
C GLN A 214 -7.43 -6.50 -1.64
N CYS A 215 -6.31 -6.98 -1.11
CA CYS A 215 -5.00 -6.39 -1.30
C CYS A 215 -4.09 -7.41 -2.01
N GLN A 216 -3.39 -6.99 -3.07
CA GLN A 216 -2.32 -7.75 -3.72
C GLN A 216 -0.99 -7.04 -3.50
N VAL A 217 0.00 -7.78 -3.06
CA VAL A 217 1.31 -7.26 -2.67
C VAL A 217 2.40 -7.98 -3.46
N PHE A 218 2.92 -7.31 -4.48
CA PHE A 218 4.05 -7.81 -5.26
C PHE A 218 5.35 -7.26 -4.68
N LEU A 219 6.24 -8.16 -4.31
CA LEU A 219 7.58 -7.87 -3.78
C LEU A 219 8.63 -8.61 -4.59
N ASN A 220 9.80 -7.98 -4.76
CA ASN A 220 11.00 -8.58 -5.34
C ASN A 220 12.20 -8.31 -4.44
#